data_bc6274e1c81fe98f9b932863281eb1de
#
_entry.id   bc6274e1c81fe98f9b932863281eb1de
#
_cell.length_a   1.000
_cell.length_b   1.000
_cell.length_c   1.000
_cell.angle_alpha   90.00
_cell.angle_beta   90.00
_cell.angle_gamma   90.00
#
_symmetry.space_group_name_H-M   'P 1'
#
loop_
_entity.id
_entity.type
_entity.pdbx_description
1 polymer ?
#
loop_
_entity_poly.entity_id
_entity_poly.type
_entity_poly.pdbx_seq_one_letter_code
_entity_poly.pdbx_strand_id
1 'polypeptide(L)'
;TARDHNAAGVLFVNPYDDNDLEELLPLRFRPSASAGTIPAIHISQEIAQQLLPQNTTLKDLQEKLDNNRSSISFDLNVSISATIGLRTKKSRGTNILGFIPGDGSSDEIIIIGAHMDHLGYGGKGSGSLRPNANAIHNGADDNASGIAGLIELAEKLANNPRPLKRDVLFVAFDAEEKGLLGSKHFVNNSVINLENVAAMLNMYMIGRLKDSSLTVGGTGTSPLFEPLLDSLQNVHKLNISYSKEGFGPSDHSSFYIM
;
A
#
# COMPACT_ATOMS: atom_id res chain seq x y z
N THR A 1 4.81 -20.43 -18.38
CA THR A 1 5.68 -20.30 -17.22
C THR A 1 6.51 -21.58 -16.99
N ALA A 2 7.55 -21.55 -16.13
CA ALA A 2 8.36 -22.74 -15.82
C ALA A 2 7.51 -23.93 -15.34
N ARG A 3 6.46 -23.64 -14.55
CA ARG A 3 5.48 -24.63 -14.13
C ARG A 3 4.78 -25.32 -15.31
N ASP A 4 4.39 -24.55 -16.31
CA ASP A 4 3.66 -25.08 -17.48
C ASP A 4 4.56 -25.95 -18.36
N HIS A 5 5.87 -25.86 -18.16
CA HIS A 5 6.88 -26.72 -18.75
C HIS A 5 7.36 -27.84 -17.80
N ASN A 6 6.58 -28.16 -16.76
CA ASN A 6 6.87 -29.23 -15.79
C ASN A 6 8.20 -29.10 -15.05
N ALA A 7 8.70 -27.87 -14.85
CA ALA A 7 9.89 -27.69 -14.04
C ALA A 7 9.62 -28.05 -12.56
N ALA A 8 10.55 -28.78 -11.94
CA ALA A 8 10.48 -29.13 -10.52
C ALA A 8 10.72 -27.90 -9.59
N GLY A 9 11.40 -26.89 -10.08
CA GLY A 9 11.67 -25.64 -9.40
C GLY A 9 12.36 -24.63 -10.32
N VAL A 10 12.63 -23.45 -9.80
CA VAL A 10 13.33 -22.37 -10.54
C VAL A 10 14.41 -21.79 -9.65
N LEU A 11 15.60 -21.64 -10.19
CA LEU A 11 16.67 -20.85 -9.60
C LEU A 11 16.79 -19.53 -10.35
N PHE A 12 16.81 -18.43 -9.62
CA PHE A 12 17.07 -17.10 -10.16
C PHE A 12 18.45 -16.65 -9.70
N VAL A 13 19.13 -15.94 -10.59
CA VAL A 13 20.40 -15.27 -10.29
C VAL A 13 20.31 -13.84 -10.82
N ASN A 14 20.95 -12.89 -10.13
CA ASN A 14 21.03 -11.52 -10.63
C ASN A 14 21.86 -11.46 -11.92
N PRO A 15 21.55 -10.50 -12.83
CA PRO A 15 22.44 -10.19 -13.95
C PRO A 15 23.87 -9.97 -13.44
N TYR A 16 24.85 -10.38 -14.22
CA TYR A 16 26.24 -10.14 -13.89
C TYR A 16 26.56 -8.63 -14.04
N ASP A 17 27.13 -8.03 -12.99
CA ASP A 17 27.63 -6.66 -12.98
C ASP A 17 28.95 -6.62 -12.17
N ASP A 18 30.02 -6.12 -12.77
CA ASP A 18 31.34 -6.01 -12.14
C ASP A 18 31.35 -5.02 -10.94
N ASN A 19 30.38 -4.13 -10.84
CA ASN A 19 30.32 -3.03 -9.86
C ASN A 19 29.23 -3.22 -8.79
N ASP A 20 28.43 -4.27 -8.87
CA ASP A 20 27.28 -4.42 -7.98
C ASP A 20 27.61 -5.33 -6.79
N LEU A 21 27.36 -4.81 -5.59
CA LEU A 21 27.29 -5.63 -4.40
C LEU A 21 26.05 -6.51 -4.52
N GLU A 22 26.25 -7.76 -4.82
CA GLU A 22 25.17 -8.71 -5.00
C GLU A 22 24.25 -8.77 -3.78
N GLU A 23 23.04 -8.28 -3.92
CA GLU A 23 22.00 -8.39 -2.90
C GLU A 23 20.92 -9.38 -3.35
N LEU A 24 20.70 -10.41 -2.56
CA LEU A 24 19.56 -11.31 -2.77
C LEU A 24 18.25 -10.57 -2.49
N LEU A 25 17.25 -10.83 -3.32
CA LEU A 25 15.92 -10.23 -3.14
C LEU A 25 15.35 -10.60 -1.76
N PRO A 26 14.89 -9.62 -0.97
CA PRO A 26 14.28 -9.90 0.32
C PRO A 26 12.96 -10.63 0.16
N LEU A 27 12.70 -11.59 1.03
CA LEU A 27 11.39 -12.24 1.09
C LEU A 27 10.33 -11.21 1.47
N ARG A 28 9.28 -11.11 0.65
CA ARG A 28 8.13 -10.23 0.90
C ARG A 28 6.85 -11.06 0.87
N PHE A 29 6.02 -10.89 1.88
CA PHE A 29 4.67 -11.43 1.87
C PHE A 29 3.79 -10.59 0.94
N ARG A 30 3.11 -11.23 0.01
CA ARG A 30 2.10 -10.60 -0.86
C ARG A 30 0.79 -11.38 -0.71
N PRO A 31 -0.22 -10.81 -0.05
CA PRO A 31 -1.50 -11.50 0.17
C PRO A 31 -2.20 -11.97 -1.11
N SER A 32 -2.02 -11.20 -2.20
CA SER A 32 -2.62 -11.48 -3.52
C SER A 32 -1.80 -12.46 -4.38
N ALA A 33 -0.60 -12.82 -3.95
CA ALA A 33 0.19 -13.80 -4.69
C ALA A 33 -0.37 -15.19 -4.41
N SER A 34 -0.88 -15.87 -5.43
CA SER A 34 -1.14 -17.29 -5.33
C SER A 34 0.14 -18.01 -4.92
N ALA A 35 0.08 -18.91 -3.96
CA ALA A 35 1.20 -19.74 -3.61
C ALA A 35 1.70 -20.44 -4.88
N GLY A 36 2.96 -20.19 -5.24
CA GLY A 36 3.59 -20.89 -6.34
C GLY A 36 3.55 -22.40 -6.06
N THR A 37 3.21 -23.17 -7.06
CA THR A 37 3.14 -24.65 -6.93
C THR A 37 4.51 -25.30 -7.06
N ILE A 38 5.54 -24.55 -7.49
CA ILE A 38 6.92 -25.02 -7.60
C ILE A 38 7.85 -24.08 -6.81
N PRO A 39 8.92 -24.63 -6.20
CA PRO A 39 9.92 -23.82 -5.50
C PRO A 39 10.58 -22.79 -6.44
N ALA A 40 10.80 -21.59 -5.93
CA ALA A 40 11.56 -20.55 -6.61
C ALA A 40 12.59 -19.99 -5.62
N ILE A 41 13.85 -20.08 -5.96
CA ILE A 41 14.98 -19.74 -5.09
C ILE A 41 15.85 -18.70 -5.80
N HIS A 42 16.19 -17.64 -5.10
CA HIS A 42 17.20 -16.69 -5.55
C HIS A 42 18.56 -17.12 -4.98
N ILE A 43 19.51 -17.41 -5.85
CA ILE A 43 20.84 -17.86 -5.51
C ILE A 43 21.88 -16.78 -5.85
N SER A 44 23.03 -16.82 -5.17
CA SER A 44 24.12 -15.91 -5.48
C SER A 44 24.79 -16.25 -6.81
N GLN A 45 25.46 -15.25 -7.41
CA GLN A 45 26.27 -15.43 -8.61
C GLN A 45 27.39 -16.47 -8.39
N GLU A 46 27.96 -16.49 -7.18
CA GLU A 46 28.99 -17.50 -6.80
C GLU A 46 28.40 -18.91 -6.89
N ILE A 47 27.25 -19.17 -6.33
CA ILE A 47 26.56 -20.47 -6.41
C ILE A 47 26.21 -20.79 -7.86
N ALA A 48 25.66 -19.84 -8.59
CA ALA A 48 25.29 -20.03 -9.99
C ALA A 48 26.52 -20.37 -10.85
N GLN A 49 27.66 -19.69 -10.62
CA GLN A 49 28.93 -19.98 -11.32
C GLN A 49 29.41 -21.40 -11.07
N GLN A 50 29.23 -21.94 -9.85
CA GLN A 50 29.62 -23.32 -9.53
C GLN A 50 28.76 -24.37 -10.26
N LEU A 51 27.55 -24.01 -10.71
CA LEU A 51 26.67 -24.90 -11.46
C LEU A 51 27.02 -24.95 -12.96
N LEU A 52 27.75 -23.94 -13.45
CA LEU A 52 28.12 -23.86 -14.86
C LEU A 52 29.20 -24.82 -15.27
N PRO A 53 29.24 -25.28 -16.52
CA PRO A 53 30.34 -26.08 -17.06
C PRO A 53 31.68 -25.35 -16.94
N GLN A 54 32.77 -26.12 -16.82
CA GLN A 54 34.13 -25.55 -16.92
C GLN A 54 34.22 -24.74 -18.22
N ASN A 55 34.84 -23.58 -18.17
CA ASN A 55 35.02 -22.62 -19.26
C ASN A 55 33.75 -21.85 -19.67
N THR A 56 32.71 -21.87 -18.85
CA THR A 56 31.53 -21.00 -19.03
C THR A 56 31.40 -20.06 -17.83
N THR A 57 31.28 -18.77 -18.08
CA THR A 57 31.09 -17.81 -17.01
C THR A 57 29.70 -17.12 -17.11
N LEU A 58 29.19 -16.65 -15.97
CA LEU A 58 27.95 -15.84 -15.96
C LEU A 58 28.14 -14.59 -16.81
N LYS A 59 29.35 -13.99 -16.77
CA LYS A 59 29.70 -12.82 -17.57
C LYS A 59 29.55 -13.11 -19.08
N ASP A 60 30.17 -14.20 -19.55
CA ASP A 60 30.07 -14.56 -20.98
C ASP A 60 28.64 -14.86 -21.43
N LEU A 61 27.83 -15.46 -20.54
CA LEU A 61 26.42 -15.72 -20.82
C LEU A 61 25.63 -14.43 -20.89
N GLN A 62 25.86 -13.49 -19.95
CA GLN A 62 25.22 -12.18 -19.95
C GLN A 62 25.59 -11.38 -21.22
N GLU A 63 26.87 -11.30 -21.57
CA GLU A 63 27.34 -10.62 -22.79
C GLU A 63 26.70 -11.19 -24.05
N LYS A 64 26.58 -12.51 -24.13
CA LYS A 64 25.90 -13.17 -25.26
C LYS A 64 24.41 -12.85 -25.32
N LEU A 65 23.72 -12.83 -24.17
CA LEU A 65 22.31 -12.46 -24.09
C LEU A 65 22.09 -11.02 -24.54
N ASP A 66 22.92 -10.10 -24.06
CA ASP A 66 22.82 -8.67 -24.34
C ASP A 66 23.09 -8.36 -25.82
N ASN A 67 24.07 -9.04 -26.40
CA ASN A 67 24.43 -8.85 -27.80
C ASN A 67 23.41 -9.48 -28.76
N ASN A 68 22.96 -10.70 -28.49
CA ASN A 68 22.11 -11.46 -29.41
C ASN A 68 20.63 -11.22 -29.19
N ARG A 69 20.22 -10.71 -28.02
CA ARG A 69 18.83 -10.51 -27.58
C ARG A 69 17.94 -11.75 -27.82
N SER A 70 18.52 -12.92 -27.65
CA SER A 70 17.85 -14.22 -27.81
C SER A 70 18.19 -15.13 -26.63
N SER A 71 17.25 -16.01 -26.28
CA SER A 71 17.46 -16.96 -25.19
C SER A 71 18.62 -17.91 -25.49
N ILE A 72 19.39 -18.19 -24.45
CA ILE A 72 20.47 -19.19 -24.47
C ILE A 72 20.06 -20.26 -23.46
N SER A 73 19.86 -21.50 -23.94
CA SER A 73 19.47 -22.61 -23.08
C SER A 73 20.37 -23.81 -23.35
N PHE A 74 20.83 -24.47 -22.28
CA PHE A 74 21.63 -25.69 -22.33
C PHE A 74 21.49 -26.50 -21.04
N ASP A 75 21.75 -27.80 -21.12
CA ASP A 75 21.69 -28.68 -19.96
C ASP A 75 22.95 -28.57 -19.12
N LEU A 76 22.78 -28.47 -17.81
CA LEU A 76 23.90 -28.32 -16.86
C LEU A 76 24.47 -29.66 -16.40
N ASN A 77 23.78 -30.78 -16.60
CA ASN A 77 24.16 -32.12 -16.13
C ASN A 77 24.49 -32.18 -14.61
N VAL A 78 23.80 -31.36 -13.81
CA VAL A 78 23.94 -31.32 -12.36
C VAL A 78 22.59 -31.65 -11.70
N SER A 79 22.65 -32.29 -10.53
CA SER A 79 21.46 -32.49 -9.70
C SER A 79 21.51 -31.54 -8.52
N ILE A 80 20.38 -30.92 -8.24
CA ILE A 80 20.21 -29.99 -7.13
C ILE A 80 19.16 -30.55 -6.18
N SER A 81 19.50 -30.63 -4.90
CA SER A 81 18.56 -30.95 -3.83
C SER A 81 18.41 -29.73 -2.92
N ALA A 82 17.18 -29.30 -2.68
CA ALA A 82 16.89 -28.17 -1.83
C ALA A 82 15.66 -28.44 -0.96
N THR A 83 15.73 -28.03 0.30
CA THR A 83 14.60 -28.01 1.22
C THR A 83 14.23 -26.58 1.52
N ILE A 84 13.00 -26.17 1.24
CA ILE A 84 12.50 -24.83 1.44
C ILE A 84 11.48 -24.81 2.57
N GLY A 85 11.76 -24.06 3.62
CA GLY A 85 10.83 -23.82 4.72
C GLY A 85 10.49 -22.33 4.80
N LEU A 86 9.24 -21.96 4.57
CA LEU A 86 8.74 -20.60 4.77
C LEU A 86 7.96 -20.51 6.08
N ARG A 87 8.35 -19.56 6.92
CA ARG A 87 7.62 -19.26 8.17
C ARG A 87 6.96 -17.90 8.04
N THR A 88 5.63 -17.91 8.06
CA THR A 88 4.85 -16.67 8.10
C THR A 88 4.77 -16.16 9.53
N LYS A 89 5.26 -14.95 9.76
CA LYS A 89 5.04 -14.22 11.01
C LYS A 89 3.80 -13.33 10.82
N LYS A 90 2.76 -13.61 11.61
CA LYS A 90 1.55 -12.78 11.62
C LYS A 90 1.66 -11.73 12.72
N SER A 91 1.25 -10.51 12.43
CA SER A 91 1.02 -9.43 13.40
C SER A 91 -0.46 -9.06 13.37
N ARG A 92 -0.97 -8.55 14.48
CA ARG A 92 -2.34 -8.08 14.60
C ARG A 92 -2.36 -6.58 14.40
N GLY A 93 -3.20 -6.10 13.47
CA GLY A 93 -3.59 -4.71 13.33
C GLY A 93 -4.98 -4.47 13.93
N THR A 94 -5.34 -3.23 14.24
CA THR A 94 -6.63 -2.88 14.84
C THR A 94 -7.08 -1.52 14.32
N ASN A 95 -8.17 -1.47 13.58
CA ASN A 95 -8.84 -0.20 13.28
C ASN A 95 -9.59 0.29 14.52
N ILE A 96 -9.63 1.60 14.74
CA ILE A 96 -10.39 2.23 15.83
C ILE A 96 -11.60 2.95 15.22
N LEU A 97 -12.77 2.70 15.77
CA LEU A 97 -14.01 3.26 15.27
C LEU A 97 -14.68 4.12 16.35
N GLY A 98 -15.17 5.29 15.92
CA GLY A 98 -16.02 6.17 16.72
C GLY A 98 -17.31 6.45 15.96
N PHE A 99 -18.45 6.44 16.65
CA PHE A 99 -19.76 6.59 16.02
C PHE A 99 -20.57 7.71 16.67
N ILE A 100 -21.12 8.58 15.84
CA ILE A 100 -22.09 9.61 16.25
C ILE A 100 -23.40 9.35 15.50
N PRO A 101 -24.49 9.02 16.21
CA PRO A 101 -25.78 8.81 15.57
C PRO A 101 -26.35 10.12 15.04
N GLY A 102 -27.07 10.04 13.92
CA GLY A 102 -27.93 11.09 13.40
C GLY A 102 -29.24 11.21 14.18
N ASP A 103 -30.13 12.05 13.68
CA ASP A 103 -31.46 12.30 14.28
C ASP A 103 -32.52 11.24 13.90
N GLY A 104 -32.13 10.21 13.17
CA GLY A 104 -33.01 9.14 12.70
C GLY A 104 -33.84 9.51 11.45
N SER A 105 -33.58 10.66 10.84
CA SER A 105 -34.28 11.07 9.60
C SER A 105 -33.72 10.41 8.34
N SER A 106 -32.54 9.74 8.43
CA SER A 106 -31.89 9.06 7.34
C SER A 106 -31.09 7.85 7.85
N ASP A 107 -31.06 6.78 7.08
CA ASP A 107 -30.19 5.60 7.31
C ASP A 107 -28.79 5.76 6.68
N GLU A 108 -28.53 6.91 6.05
CA GLU A 108 -27.25 7.18 5.39
C GLU A 108 -26.14 7.47 6.40
N ILE A 109 -24.94 6.98 6.09
CA ILE A 109 -23.74 7.09 6.90
C ILE A 109 -22.68 7.89 6.14
N ILE A 110 -22.04 8.83 6.81
CA ILE A 110 -20.81 9.45 6.32
C ILE A 110 -19.62 8.83 7.07
N ILE A 111 -18.67 8.29 6.33
CA ILE A 111 -17.41 7.81 6.90
C ILE A 111 -16.37 8.93 6.82
N ILE A 112 -15.68 9.19 7.91
CA ILE A 112 -14.51 10.06 7.97
C ILE A 112 -13.33 9.22 8.43
N GLY A 113 -12.27 9.14 7.63
CA GLY A 113 -11.13 8.27 7.86
C GLY A 113 -9.79 8.97 7.81
N ALA A 114 -8.82 8.38 8.50
CA ALA A 114 -7.40 8.67 8.40
C ALA A 114 -6.63 7.43 8.87
N HIS A 115 -5.43 7.17 8.35
CA HIS A 115 -4.61 6.10 8.91
C HIS A 115 -3.75 6.60 10.08
N MET A 116 -3.50 5.71 11.03
CA MET A 116 -2.79 6.02 12.27
C MET A 116 -1.41 5.35 12.37
N ASP A 117 -1.09 4.44 11.46
CA ASP A 117 0.22 3.83 11.37
C ASP A 117 1.20 4.66 10.55
N HIS A 118 2.50 4.43 10.77
CA HIS A 118 3.59 4.94 9.93
C HIS A 118 4.75 3.93 9.92
N LEU A 119 5.88 4.29 9.29
CA LEU A 119 7.02 3.41 8.97
C LEU A 119 7.81 2.91 10.20
N GLY A 120 7.61 3.47 11.38
CA GLY A 120 8.34 3.11 12.59
C GLY A 120 9.83 3.48 12.49
N TYR A 121 10.74 2.52 12.73
CA TYR A 121 12.18 2.76 12.66
C TYR A 121 12.76 2.79 11.24
N GLY A 122 11.97 2.57 10.22
CA GLY A 122 12.47 2.51 8.86
C GLY A 122 13.27 1.25 8.56
N GLY A 123 14.34 1.39 7.80
CA GLY A 123 15.17 0.26 7.36
C GLY A 123 14.73 -0.36 6.03
N LYS A 124 15.47 -1.36 5.56
CA LYS A 124 15.17 -2.06 4.30
C LYS A 124 13.78 -2.71 4.35
N GLY A 125 12.97 -2.45 3.34
CA GLY A 125 11.61 -3.03 3.22
C GLY A 125 10.53 -2.35 4.06
N SER A 126 10.84 -1.25 4.76
CA SER A 126 9.85 -0.46 5.51
C SER A 126 8.95 0.41 4.62
N GLY A 127 9.38 0.73 3.41
CA GLY A 127 8.79 1.77 2.56
C GLY A 127 9.53 3.11 2.64
N SER A 128 10.49 3.25 3.58
CA SER A 128 11.26 4.49 3.76
C SER A 128 12.04 4.88 2.52
N LEU A 129 12.00 6.16 2.16
CA LEU A 129 12.88 6.78 1.15
C LEU A 129 14.34 6.90 1.64
N ARG A 130 14.60 6.58 2.91
CA ARG A 130 15.92 6.51 3.51
C ARG A 130 16.16 5.12 4.11
N PRO A 131 16.27 4.06 3.30
CA PRO A 131 16.28 2.68 3.77
C PRO A 131 17.50 2.33 4.62
N ASN A 132 18.57 3.14 4.56
CA ASN A 132 19.78 2.95 5.36
C ASN A 132 19.74 3.70 6.70
N ALA A 133 18.74 4.53 6.94
CA ALA A 133 18.56 5.22 8.21
C ALA A 133 17.72 4.33 9.14
N ASN A 134 18.37 3.86 10.23
CA ASN A 134 17.66 3.19 11.31
C ASN A 134 17.29 4.22 12.37
N ALA A 135 16.22 4.97 12.12
CA ALA A 135 15.73 6.05 12.98
C ALA A 135 14.21 6.07 12.97
N ILE A 136 13.61 6.64 14.01
CA ILE A 136 12.16 6.81 14.08
C ILE A 136 11.70 7.75 12.96
N HIS A 137 10.78 7.27 12.14
CA HIS A 137 10.03 8.07 11.17
C HIS A 137 8.81 8.62 11.91
N ASN A 138 8.80 9.91 12.18
CA ASN A 138 7.83 10.53 13.09
C ASN A 138 6.39 10.50 12.56
N GLY A 139 6.18 10.52 11.23
CA GLY A 139 4.84 10.48 10.64
C GLY A 139 3.96 11.67 10.99
N ALA A 140 4.56 12.86 11.24
CA ALA A 140 3.81 14.02 11.74
C ALA A 140 2.76 14.51 10.73
N ASP A 141 3.14 14.59 9.46
CA ASP A 141 2.21 14.92 8.37
C ASP A 141 1.57 13.65 7.80
N ASP A 142 2.33 12.60 7.62
CA ASP A 142 1.91 11.27 7.19
C ASP A 142 1.91 10.27 8.37
N ASN A 143 0.81 10.04 9.13
CA ASN A 143 -0.45 10.75 8.92
C ASN A 143 -1.06 11.17 10.27
N ALA A 144 -0.20 11.57 11.22
CA ALA A 144 -0.70 12.14 12.49
C ALA A 144 -1.54 13.41 12.27
N SER A 145 -1.29 14.16 11.17
CA SER A 145 -2.10 15.30 10.80
C SER A 145 -3.55 14.91 10.48
N GLY A 146 -3.74 13.84 9.73
CA GLY A 146 -5.07 13.29 9.43
C GLY A 146 -5.79 12.80 10.69
N ILE A 147 -5.07 12.12 11.59
CA ILE A 147 -5.64 11.67 12.88
C ILE A 147 -6.01 12.85 13.77
N ALA A 148 -5.18 13.89 13.84
CA ALA A 148 -5.54 15.10 14.58
C ALA A 148 -6.83 15.73 14.04
N GLY A 149 -6.93 15.85 12.70
CA GLY A 149 -8.16 16.32 12.07
C GLY A 149 -9.37 15.42 12.36
N LEU A 150 -9.17 14.12 12.41
CA LEU A 150 -10.23 13.14 12.75
C LEU A 150 -10.77 13.38 14.16
N ILE A 151 -9.87 13.57 15.13
CA ILE A 151 -10.21 13.80 16.53
C ILE A 151 -10.94 15.14 16.68
N GLU A 152 -10.41 16.22 16.11
CA GLU A 152 -11.01 17.56 16.16
C GLU A 152 -12.42 17.58 15.53
N LEU A 153 -12.62 16.88 14.41
CA LEU A 153 -13.93 16.75 13.79
C LEU A 153 -14.88 15.92 14.65
N ALA A 154 -14.41 14.83 15.26
CA ALA A 154 -15.22 14.01 16.16
C ALA A 154 -15.67 14.82 17.37
N GLU A 155 -14.78 15.58 18.00
CA GLU A 155 -15.12 16.46 19.11
C GLU A 155 -16.10 17.55 18.70
N LYS A 156 -15.86 18.22 17.59
CA LYS A 156 -16.73 19.27 17.06
C LYS A 156 -18.14 18.75 16.75
N LEU A 157 -18.26 17.59 16.10
CA LEU A 157 -19.56 17.04 15.74
C LEU A 157 -20.30 16.46 16.95
N ALA A 158 -19.60 15.87 17.91
CA ALA A 158 -20.20 15.38 19.16
C ALA A 158 -20.78 16.51 20.03
N ASN A 159 -20.13 17.69 19.99
CA ASN A 159 -20.59 18.87 20.71
C ASN A 159 -21.52 19.78 19.88
N ASN A 160 -21.96 19.35 18.70
CA ASN A 160 -22.85 20.15 17.87
C ASN A 160 -24.22 20.28 18.54
N PRO A 161 -24.73 21.50 18.78
CA PRO A 161 -26.05 21.70 19.42
C PRO A 161 -27.22 21.24 18.56
N ARG A 162 -27.01 21.02 17.26
CA ARG A 162 -28.02 20.51 16.35
C ARG A 162 -27.72 19.05 16.02
N PRO A 163 -28.68 18.14 16.12
CA PRO A 163 -28.50 16.76 15.69
C PRO A 163 -28.06 16.70 14.24
N LEU A 164 -27.20 15.74 13.92
CA LEU A 164 -26.80 15.46 12.55
C LEU A 164 -27.95 14.75 11.84
N LYS A 165 -28.15 14.99 10.56
CA LYS A 165 -29.18 14.29 9.78
C LYS A 165 -28.76 12.87 9.40
N ARG A 166 -27.47 12.61 9.32
CA ARG A 166 -26.87 11.33 8.98
C ARG A 166 -25.99 10.84 10.11
N ASP A 167 -25.85 9.55 10.17
CA ASP A 167 -24.85 8.94 11.03
C ASP A 167 -23.46 9.30 10.56
N VAL A 168 -22.52 9.47 11.49
CA VAL A 168 -21.11 9.69 11.18
C VAL A 168 -20.24 8.62 11.84
N LEU A 169 -19.49 7.88 11.02
CA LEU A 169 -18.53 6.90 11.46
C LEU A 169 -17.11 7.44 11.25
N PHE A 170 -16.37 7.61 12.31
CA PHE A 170 -14.95 7.93 12.30
C PHE A 170 -14.14 6.64 12.31
N VAL A 171 -13.13 6.54 11.46
CA VAL A 171 -12.27 5.36 11.40
C VAL A 171 -10.81 5.76 11.35
N ALA A 172 -10.05 5.38 12.38
CA ALA A 172 -8.61 5.38 12.33
C ALA A 172 -8.14 4.03 11.80
N PHE A 173 -7.65 4.00 10.57
CA PHE A 173 -7.17 2.79 9.91
C PHE A 173 -5.76 2.43 10.36
N ASP A 174 -5.49 1.12 10.49
CA ASP A 174 -4.17 0.58 10.78
C ASP A 174 -3.57 -0.06 9.51
N ALA A 175 -2.23 -0.14 9.46
CA ALA A 175 -1.48 -0.81 8.41
C ALA A 175 -1.79 -0.30 6.98
N GLU A 176 -1.99 0.99 6.82
CA GLU A 176 -2.08 1.68 5.52
C GLU A 176 -0.76 1.53 4.76
N GLU A 177 0.36 1.79 5.44
CA GLU A 177 1.74 1.71 4.94
C GLU A 177 2.17 0.29 4.49
N LYS A 178 1.39 -0.71 4.83
CA LYS A 178 1.57 -2.11 4.43
C LYS A 178 0.65 -2.53 3.28
N GLY A 179 0.02 -1.55 2.63
CA GLY A 179 -0.84 -1.72 1.47
C GLY A 179 -2.32 -1.70 1.79
N LEU A 180 -2.77 -0.71 2.57
CA LEU A 180 -4.17 -0.44 2.89
C LEU A 180 -4.85 -1.61 3.61
N LEU A 181 -4.11 -2.32 4.49
CA LEU A 181 -4.64 -3.57 5.06
C LEU A 181 -5.83 -3.32 6.00
N GLY A 182 -5.80 -2.21 6.75
CA GLY A 182 -6.88 -1.83 7.67
C GLY A 182 -8.17 -1.49 6.94
N SER A 183 -8.12 -0.61 5.95
CA SER A 183 -9.30 -0.24 5.17
C SER A 183 -9.83 -1.40 4.32
N LYS A 184 -8.96 -2.21 3.72
CA LYS A 184 -9.36 -3.44 3.03
C LYS A 184 -10.05 -4.43 3.96
N HIS A 185 -9.54 -4.59 5.18
CA HIS A 185 -10.19 -5.44 6.18
C HIS A 185 -11.56 -4.88 6.57
N PHE A 186 -11.67 -3.59 6.80
CA PHE A 186 -12.93 -2.92 7.14
C PHE A 186 -13.98 -3.13 6.05
N VAL A 187 -13.63 -2.88 4.80
CA VAL A 187 -14.54 -3.04 3.65
C VAL A 187 -15.02 -4.49 3.49
N ASN A 188 -14.11 -5.47 3.62
CA ASN A 188 -14.44 -6.89 3.47
C ASN A 188 -15.15 -7.49 4.70
N ASN A 189 -15.06 -6.87 5.87
CA ASN A 189 -15.61 -7.35 7.14
C ASN A 189 -16.31 -6.21 7.89
N SER A 190 -17.10 -5.40 7.19
CA SER A 190 -17.70 -4.20 7.75
C SER A 190 -18.66 -4.52 8.89
N VAL A 191 -18.64 -3.66 9.91
CA VAL A 191 -19.57 -3.69 11.04
C VAL A 191 -20.84 -2.86 10.78
N ILE A 192 -20.91 -2.20 9.62
CA ILE A 192 -22.08 -1.43 9.14
C ILE A 192 -22.50 -1.95 7.76
N ASN A 193 -23.72 -1.63 7.35
CA ASN A 193 -24.12 -1.85 5.96
C ASN A 193 -23.47 -0.81 5.05
N LEU A 194 -22.56 -1.23 4.19
CA LEU A 194 -21.82 -0.34 3.28
C LEU A 194 -22.71 0.28 2.19
N GLU A 195 -23.85 -0.31 1.87
CA GLU A 195 -24.83 0.27 0.95
C GLU A 195 -25.43 1.57 1.48
N ASN A 196 -25.41 1.77 2.80
CA ASN A 196 -25.88 2.99 3.45
C ASN A 196 -24.81 4.09 3.48
N VAL A 197 -23.58 3.82 3.02
CA VAL A 197 -22.52 4.82 3.02
C VAL A 197 -22.71 5.80 1.87
N ALA A 198 -23.15 7.01 2.19
CA ALA A 198 -23.36 8.07 1.22
C ALA A 198 -22.04 8.71 0.73
N ALA A 199 -21.01 8.77 1.59
CA ALA A 199 -19.67 9.26 1.24
C ALA A 199 -18.63 8.75 2.23
N MET A 200 -17.38 8.59 1.72
CA MET A 200 -16.18 8.38 2.55
C MET A 200 -15.22 9.53 2.29
N LEU A 201 -14.85 10.21 3.35
CA LEU A 201 -13.91 11.34 3.35
C LEU A 201 -12.61 10.87 4.02
N ASN A 202 -11.51 10.87 3.29
CA ASN A 202 -10.21 10.46 3.81
C ASN A 202 -9.29 11.67 3.99
N MET A 203 -8.74 11.81 5.18
CA MET A 203 -7.75 12.86 5.48
C MET A 203 -6.35 12.26 5.43
N TYR A 204 -5.55 12.76 4.51
CA TYR A 204 -4.20 12.30 4.25
C TYR A 204 -3.27 13.47 4.05
N MET A 205 -2.25 13.58 4.92
CA MET A 205 -1.21 14.62 4.86
C MET A 205 -1.78 16.06 4.85
N ILE A 206 -2.70 16.36 5.75
CA ILE A 206 -3.37 17.68 5.82
C ILE A 206 -2.61 18.73 6.66
N GLY A 207 -1.42 18.39 7.18
CA GLY A 207 -0.67 19.25 8.11
C GLY A 207 0.17 20.32 7.44
N ARG A 208 0.30 20.35 6.11
CA ARG A 208 1.17 21.28 5.37
C ARG A 208 0.41 22.15 4.38
N LEU A 209 -0.53 22.91 4.87
CA LEU A 209 -1.25 23.87 4.05
C LEU A 209 -0.32 25.04 3.66
N LYS A 210 0.26 24.98 2.46
CA LYS A 210 1.09 26.04 1.91
C LYS A 210 0.28 26.91 0.94
N ASP A 211 0.39 28.22 1.08
CA ASP A 211 -0.31 29.19 0.21
C ASP A 211 -1.83 28.94 0.13
N SER A 212 -2.42 28.48 1.23
CA SER A 212 -3.83 28.06 1.31
C SER A 212 -4.23 26.99 0.29
N SER A 213 -3.26 26.23 -0.25
CA SER A 213 -3.50 25.24 -1.29
C SER A 213 -3.85 23.88 -0.71
N LEU A 214 -4.94 23.29 -1.21
CA LEU A 214 -5.43 21.97 -0.82
C LEU A 214 -5.73 21.17 -2.09
N THR A 215 -5.38 19.89 -2.12
CA THR A 215 -5.79 18.98 -3.19
C THR A 215 -6.91 18.08 -2.70
N VAL A 216 -8.00 17.98 -3.46
CA VAL A 216 -9.11 17.07 -3.19
C VAL A 216 -9.23 16.08 -4.33
N GLY A 217 -9.00 14.79 -4.02
CA GLY A 217 -9.17 13.68 -4.95
C GLY A 217 -10.58 13.10 -4.91
N GLY A 218 -10.96 12.36 -5.96
CA GLY A 218 -12.25 11.68 -6.03
C GLY A 218 -13.42 12.59 -6.38
N THR A 219 -13.20 13.82 -6.83
CA THR A 219 -14.30 14.75 -7.13
C THR A 219 -15.19 14.28 -8.26
N GLY A 220 -14.69 13.43 -9.15
CA GLY A 220 -15.46 12.81 -10.21
C GLY A 220 -16.42 11.70 -9.77
N THR A 221 -16.35 11.25 -8.51
CA THR A 221 -17.21 10.18 -7.98
C THR A 221 -18.64 10.67 -7.65
N SER A 222 -18.83 11.98 -7.50
CA SER A 222 -20.16 12.58 -7.36
C SER A 222 -20.25 13.95 -8.04
N PRO A 223 -21.30 14.24 -8.79
CA PRO A 223 -21.49 15.56 -9.41
C PRO A 223 -21.72 16.69 -8.40
N LEU A 224 -21.92 16.36 -7.12
CA LEU A 224 -22.16 17.33 -6.06
C LEU A 224 -20.86 17.81 -5.40
N PHE A 225 -19.74 17.10 -5.54
CA PHE A 225 -18.52 17.44 -4.81
C PHE A 225 -17.89 18.76 -5.28
N GLU A 226 -17.68 18.94 -6.58
CA GLU A 226 -17.07 20.19 -7.07
C GLU A 226 -17.89 21.44 -6.73
N PRO A 227 -19.22 21.50 -6.96
CA PRO A 227 -20.04 22.66 -6.55
C PRO A 227 -20.01 22.95 -5.04
N LEU A 228 -19.98 21.90 -4.21
CA LEU A 228 -19.86 22.07 -2.76
C LEU A 228 -18.51 22.65 -2.38
N LEU A 229 -17.43 22.11 -2.93
CA LEU A 229 -16.06 22.56 -2.68
C LEU A 229 -15.81 23.98 -3.19
N ASP A 230 -16.37 24.35 -4.35
CA ASP A 230 -16.33 25.72 -4.87
C ASP A 230 -17.00 26.73 -3.91
N SER A 231 -18.11 26.35 -3.31
CA SER A 231 -18.75 27.16 -2.28
C SER A 231 -17.86 27.33 -1.03
N LEU A 232 -17.26 26.23 -0.57
CA LEU A 232 -16.43 26.22 0.64
C LEU A 232 -15.10 26.96 0.44
N GLN A 233 -14.44 26.80 -0.72
CA GLN A 233 -13.18 27.50 -1.00
C GLN A 233 -13.34 29.01 -0.95
N ASN A 234 -14.45 29.55 -1.43
CA ASN A 234 -14.74 30.97 -1.38
C ASN A 234 -14.92 31.48 0.07
N VAL A 235 -15.63 30.70 0.90
CA VAL A 235 -15.85 31.03 2.31
C VAL A 235 -14.55 30.98 3.11
N HIS A 236 -13.74 29.94 2.91
CA HIS A 236 -12.54 29.68 3.68
C HIS A 236 -11.24 30.22 3.05
N LYS A 237 -11.32 30.87 1.88
CA LYS A 237 -10.18 31.41 1.13
C LYS A 237 -9.11 30.34 0.86
N LEU A 238 -9.53 29.19 0.43
CA LEU A 238 -8.68 28.09 0.03
C LEU A 238 -8.48 28.08 -1.49
N ASN A 239 -7.35 27.60 -1.92
CA ASN A 239 -7.06 27.29 -3.32
C ASN A 239 -7.17 25.77 -3.49
N ILE A 240 -8.33 25.28 -3.96
CA ILE A 240 -8.56 23.84 -4.08
C ILE A 240 -8.23 23.37 -5.49
N SER A 241 -7.34 22.39 -5.58
CA SER A 241 -7.07 21.65 -6.81
C SER A 241 -7.86 20.34 -6.80
N TYR A 242 -8.55 20.04 -7.89
CA TYR A 242 -9.41 18.85 -8.01
C TYR A 242 -8.72 17.75 -8.81
N SER A 243 -8.88 16.51 -8.34
CA SER A 243 -8.60 15.30 -9.09
C SER A 243 -9.87 14.46 -9.17
N LYS A 244 -10.29 14.13 -10.39
CA LYS A 244 -11.54 13.37 -10.62
C LYS A 244 -11.44 11.90 -10.27
N GLU A 245 -10.22 11.36 -10.29
CA GLU A 245 -9.94 9.95 -10.03
C GLU A 245 -10.27 9.60 -8.57
N GLY A 246 -11.11 8.60 -8.39
CA GLY A 246 -11.49 8.09 -7.07
C GLY A 246 -10.51 7.06 -6.50
N PHE A 247 -9.60 6.57 -7.34
CA PHE A 247 -8.50 5.70 -6.91
C PHE A 247 -7.26 6.53 -6.59
N GLY A 248 -6.56 6.19 -5.51
CA GLY A 248 -5.38 6.93 -5.08
C GLY A 248 -4.54 6.14 -4.05
N PRO A 249 -3.49 6.76 -3.50
CA PRO A 249 -2.50 6.06 -2.68
C PRO A 249 -2.91 5.90 -1.20
N SER A 250 -4.16 6.08 -0.82
CA SER A 250 -4.60 5.97 0.57
C SER A 250 -5.94 5.24 0.72
N ASP A 251 -6.47 5.14 1.96
CA ASP A 251 -7.57 4.27 2.39
C ASP A 251 -8.90 4.43 1.63
N HIS A 252 -9.18 5.62 1.06
CA HIS A 252 -10.35 5.85 0.22
C HIS A 252 -10.43 4.89 -0.97
N SER A 253 -9.28 4.43 -1.46
CA SER A 253 -9.21 3.48 -2.58
C SER A 253 -9.87 2.15 -2.26
N SER A 254 -9.84 1.70 -1.00
CA SER A 254 -10.50 0.46 -0.59
C SER A 254 -12.02 0.55 -0.71
N PHE A 255 -12.60 1.73 -0.59
CA PHE A 255 -14.04 1.97 -0.76
C PHE A 255 -14.44 2.20 -2.21
N TYR A 256 -13.54 2.75 -3.02
CA TYR A 256 -13.82 3.04 -4.43
C TYR A 256 -13.87 1.80 -5.32
N ILE A 257 -13.12 0.75 -4.97
CA ILE A 257 -13.02 -0.50 -5.75
C ILE A 257 -13.97 -1.61 -5.30
N MET A 258 -14.96 -1.28 -4.47
CA MET A 258 -16.00 -2.22 -3.99
C MET A 258 -16.97 -2.61 -5.07
#